data_903e1fd7678178375b1cee2adb01ab7b
#
_entry.id   903e1fd7678178375b1cee2adb01ab7b
#
_cell.length_a   1.000
_cell.length_b   1.000
_cell.length_c   1.000
_cell.angle_alpha   90.00
_cell.angle_beta   90.00
_cell.angle_gamma   90.00
#
_symmetry.space_group_name_H-M   'P 1'
#
loop_
_entity.id
_entity.type
_entity.pdbx_description
1 polymer ?
#
loop_
_entity_poly.entity_id
_entity_poly.type
_entity_poly.pdbx_seq_one_letter_code
_entity_poly.pdbx_strand_id
1 'polypeptide(L)'
;MVEQRAASRPDVTELSAGEISAALEAGTTTSVDLVCAYLNRIAFYDRTGHCLNAVPVLNPDAAREAEASDERRRRGAALGPLDGVPFTVKDSFKVKGLTVASGSPAFARLIADSDAATVEQLRRAGAVLIGKTNMPPMAAGGVQPGVYGYARSPYHPAYLTA
;
A
#
# COMPACT_ATOMS: atom_id res chain seq x y z
N MET A 1 -34.14 -5.15 17.18
CA MET A 1 -32.96 -4.43 17.66
C MET A 1 -31.76 -5.15 17.07
N VAL A 2 -31.18 -4.63 15.99
CA VAL A 2 -29.95 -5.19 15.38
C VAL A 2 -28.80 -4.54 16.15
N GLU A 3 -28.15 -5.33 16.98
CA GLU A 3 -26.94 -4.97 17.68
C GLU A 3 -25.87 -4.72 16.61
N GLN A 4 -25.55 -3.46 16.35
CA GLN A 4 -24.41 -3.07 15.54
C GLN A 4 -23.15 -3.51 16.32
N ARG A 5 -22.65 -4.70 15.96
CA ARG A 5 -21.31 -5.14 16.36
C ARG A 5 -20.34 -4.06 15.86
N ALA A 6 -19.83 -3.25 16.76
CA ALA A 6 -18.65 -2.44 16.48
C ALA A 6 -17.54 -3.41 16.05
N ALA A 7 -17.32 -3.52 14.74
CA ALA A 7 -16.25 -4.34 14.21
C ALA A 7 -14.95 -3.80 14.79
N SER A 8 -14.30 -4.59 15.66
CA SER A 8 -12.97 -4.28 16.13
C SER A 8 -12.09 -4.15 14.90
N ARG A 9 -11.39 -3.01 14.77
CA ARG A 9 -10.46 -2.80 13.65
C ARG A 9 -9.48 -3.97 13.61
N PRO A 10 -9.22 -4.58 12.44
CA PRO A 10 -8.28 -5.69 12.36
C PRO A 10 -6.90 -5.22 12.82
N ASP A 11 -6.27 -6.00 13.69
CA ASP A 11 -4.86 -5.81 13.96
C ASP A 11 -4.08 -6.34 12.76
N VAL A 12 -3.51 -5.43 11.98
CA VAL A 12 -2.75 -5.76 10.76
C VAL A 12 -1.24 -5.83 11.02
N THR A 13 -0.84 -5.77 12.31
CA THR A 13 0.56 -5.82 12.70
C THR A 13 1.08 -7.24 12.48
N GLU A 14 2.19 -7.37 11.75
CA GLU A 14 2.90 -8.62 11.48
C GLU A 14 2.08 -9.70 10.72
N LEU A 15 0.94 -9.35 10.13
CA LEU A 15 0.19 -10.30 9.30
C LEU A 15 0.93 -10.60 7.99
N SER A 16 1.13 -11.86 7.71
CA SER A 16 1.60 -12.31 6.40
C SER A 16 0.49 -12.19 5.34
N ALA A 17 0.87 -12.15 4.06
CA ALA A 17 -0.09 -12.14 2.97
C ALA A 17 -1.01 -13.39 2.98
N GLY A 18 -0.49 -14.55 3.43
CA GLY A 18 -1.27 -15.77 3.58
C GLY A 18 -2.34 -15.66 4.66
N GLU A 19 -2.01 -15.07 5.83
CA GLU A 19 -2.98 -14.85 6.92
C GLU A 19 -4.05 -13.84 6.50
N ILE A 20 -3.66 -12.77 5.79
CA ILE A 20 -4.62 -11.80 5.23
C ILE A 20 -5.56 -12.50 4.23
N SER A 21 -5.01 -13.31 3.32
CA SER A 21 -5.80 -14.07 2.35
C SER A 21 -6.79 -15.01 3.04
N ALA A 22 -6.35 -15.76 4.04
CA ALA A 22 -7.19 -16.67 4.82
C ALA A 22 -8.31 -15.91 5.57
N ALA A 23 -8.00 -14.75 6.15
CA ALA A 23 -8.99 -13.92 6.84
C ALA A 23 -10.05 -13.36 5.89
N LEU A 24 -9.65 -12.94 4.69
CA LEU A 24 -10.56 -12.49 3.63
C LEU A 24 -11.45 -13.64 3.13
N GLU A 25 -10.90 -14.84 2.96
CA GLU A 25 -11.64 -16.04 2.55
C GLU A 25 -12.66 -16.48 3.61
N ALA A 26 -12.25 -16.44 4.88
CA ALA A 26 -13.12 -16.75 6.01
C ALA A 26 -14.17 -15.65 6.30
N GLY A 27 -14.08 -14.48 5.65
CA GLY A 27 -14.97 -13.34 5.90
C GLY A 27 -14.82 -12.71 7.29
N THR A 28 -13.70 -12.96 7.98
CA THR A 28 -13.40 -12.37 9.30
C THR A 28 -12.91 -10.91 9.19
N THR A 29 -12.50 -10.51 8.00
CA THR A 29 -12.16 -9.13 7.64
C THR A 29 -12.58 -8.85 6.20
N THR A 30 -12.59 -7.57 5.81
CA THR A 30 -12.84 -7.13 4.45
C THR A 30 -11.61 -6.43 3.87
N SER A 31 -11.53 -6.34 2.54
CA SER A 31 -10.46 -5.57 1.88
C SER A 31 -10.52 -4.09 2.28
N VAL A 32 -11.72 -3.54 2.41
CA VAL A 32 -11.93 -2.16 2.88
C VAL A 32 -11.38 -1.97 4.29
N ASP A 33 -11.66 -2.90 5.24
CA ASP A 33 -11.14 -2.82 6.61
C ASP A 33 -9.62 -2.83 6.63
N LEU A 34 -8.98 -3.70 5.84
CA LEU A 34 -7.53 -3.81 5.72
C LEU A 34 -6.92 -2.53 5.15
N VAL A 35 -7.45 -2.03 4.03
CA VAL A 35 -6.97 -0.79 3.40
C VAL A 35 -7.11 0.40 4.35
N CYS A 36 -8.26 0.53 5.03
CA CYS A 36 -8.47 1.56 6.04
C CYS A 36 -7.47 1.44 7.21
N ALA A 37 -7.21 0.22 7.70
CA ALA A 37 -6.25 -0.01 8.78
C ALA A 37 -4.84 0.42 8.36
N TYR A 38 -4.36 0.03 7.18
CA TYR A 38 -3.05 0.44 6.67
C TYR A 38 -2.96 1.93 6.38
N LEU A 39 -3.98 2.55 5.78
CA LEU A 39 -4.00 4.00 5.55
C LEU A 39 -3.97 4.79 6.86
N ASN A 40 -4.68 4.34 7.89
CA ASN A 40 -4.62 4.95 9.23
C ASN A 40 -3.22 4.83 9.85
N ARG A 41 -2.55 3.67 9.69
CA ARG A 41 -1.16 3.50 10.14
C ARG A 41 -0.21 4.43 9.40
N ILE A 42 -0.36 4.57 8.08
CA ILE A 42 0.43 5.53 7.27
C ILE A 42 0.16 6.97 7.77
N ALA A 43 -1.09 7.36 7.96
CA ALA A 43 -1.41 8.69 8.47
C ALA A 43 -0.75 8.96 9.83
N PHE A 44 -0.74 7.99 10.73
CA PHE A 44 -0.22 8.15 12.09
C PHE A 44 1.32 8.07 12.16
N TYR A 45 1.94 7.05 11.54
CA TYR A 45 3.38 6.81 11.67
C TYR A 45 4.21 7.47 10.57
N ASP A 46 3.64 7.63 9.38
CA ASP A 46 4.38 8.09 8.20
C ASP A 46 4.27 9.60 7.98
N ARG A 47 3.11 10.20 8.34
CA ARG A 47 2.82 11.63 8.13
C ARG A 47 2.89 12.47 9.40
N THR A 48 2.53 11.88 10.52
CA THR A 48 2.59 12.50 11.85
C THR A 48 3.47 11.65 12.76
N GLY A 49 3.53 11.93 14.05
CA GLY A 49 4.31 11.13 15.00
C GLY A 49 5.77 10.94 14.58
N HIS A 50 6.16 9.72 14.23
CA HIS A 50 7.54 9.37 13.86
C HIS A 50 7.98 9.94 12.50
N CYS A 51 7.04 10.34 11.65
CA CYS A 51 7.30 10.87 10.30
C CYS A 51 8.25 9.97 9.50
N LEU A 52 7.90 8.68 9.37
CA LEU A 52 8.75 7.68 8.72
C LEU A 52 9.00 8.01 7.25
N ASN A 53 8.05 8.64 6.58
CA ASN A 53 8.11 8.98 5.16
C ASN A 53 8.43 7.76 4.27
N ALA A 54 7.84 6.61 4.63
CA ALA A 54 8.04 5.34 3.93
C ALA A 54 7.15 5.20 2.68
N VAL A 55 5.94 5.81 2.68
CA VAL A 55 4.95 5.70 1.58
C VAL A 55 4.54 7.11 1.11
N PRO A 56 5.41 7.83 0.39
CA PRO A 56 5.17 9.23 0.01
C PRO A 56 4.01 9.41 -0.98
N VAL A 57 3.72 8.43 -1.83
CA VAL A 57 2.67 8.50 -2.86
C VAL A 57 1.59 7.48 -2.54
N LEU A 58 0.38 7.95 -2.27
CA LEU A 58 -0.79 7.09 -2.05
C LEU A 58 -1.56 6.87 -3.35
N ASN A 59 -2.19 5.70 -3.48
CA ASN A 59 -3.14 5.43 -4.55
C ASN A 59 -4.50 6.06 -4.17
N PRO A 60 -5.01 7.05 -4.91
CA PRO A 60 -6.30 7.67 -4.61
C PRO A 60 -7.47 6.71 -4.80
N ASP A 61 -7.28 5.64 -5.56
CA ASP A 61 -8.31 4.64 -5.87
C ASP A 61 -8.31 3.44 -4.91
N ALA A 62 -7.43 3.39 -3.92
CA ALA A 62 -7.26 2.22 -3.04
C ALA A 62 -8.56 1.76 -2.38
N ALA A 63 -9.37 2.71 -1.87
CA ALA A 63 -10.66 2.38 -1.25
C ALA A 63 -11.65 1.79 -2.28
N ARG A 64 -11.76 2.38 -3.45
CA ARG A 64 -12.62 1.90 -4.54
C ARG A 64 -12.21 0.51 -5.04
N GLU A 65 -10.90 0.27 -5.14
CA GLU A 65 -10.36 -1.05 -5.52
C GLU A 65 -10.68 -2.11 -4.45
N ALA A 66 -10.60 -1.75 -3.16
CA ALA A 66 -10.96 -2.61 -2.04
C ALA A 66 -12.47 -2.95 -2.04
N GLU A 67 -13.34 -1.95 -2.22
CA GLU A 67 -14.79 -2.15 -2.34
C GLU A 67 -15.14 -3.11 -3.48
N ALA A 68 -14.47 -2.96 -4.63
CA ALA A 68 -14.67 -3.85 -5.77
C ALA A 68 -14.24 -5.29 -5.47
N SER A 69 -13.18 -5.50 -4.67
CA SER A 69 -12.80 -6.84 -4.21
C SER A 69 -13.84 -7.44 -3.27
N ASP A 70 -14.30 -6.67 -2.29
CA ASP A 70 -15.33 -7.14 -1.34
C ASP A 70 -16.63 -7.51 -2.06
N GLU A 71 -16.99 -6.75 -3.11
CA GLU A 71 -18.15 -7.08 -3.94
C GLU A 71 -17.94 -8.38 -4.72
N ARG A 72 -16.76 -8.62 -5.31
CA ARG A 72 -16.45 -9.88 -5.97
C ARG A 72 -16.54 -11.05 -5.01
N ARG A 73 -15.99 -10.93 -3.79
CA ARG A 73 -16.06 -11.97 -2.76
C ARG A 73 -17.50 -12.29 -2.35
N ARG A 74 -18.34 -11.27 -2.15
CA ARG A 74 -19.78 -11.48 -1.84
C ARG A 74 -20.53 -12.25 -2.92
N ARG A 75 -20.09 -12.13 -4.18
CA ARG A 75 -20.67 -12.83 -5.33
C ARG A 75 -20.03 -14.20 -5.60
N GLY A 76 -19.06 -14.62 -4.80
CA GLY A 76 -18.30 -15.86 -5.05
C GLY A 76 -17.40 -15.79 -6.29
N ALA A 77 -17.02 -14.58 -6.73
CA ALA A 77 -16.25 -14.30 -7.94
C ALA A 77 -14.86 -13.73 -7.62
N ALA A 78 -14.27 -14.13 -6.50
CA ALA A 78 -12.91 -13.73 -6.14
C ALA A 78 -11.90 -14.17 -7.22
N LEU A 79 -10.94 -13.29 -7.54
CA LEU A 79 -9.96 -13.53 -8.60
C LEU A 79 -8.82 -14.49 -8.20
N GLY A 80 -8.77 -14.88 -6.93
CA GLY A 80 -7.78 -15.79 -6.39
C GLY A 80 -7.34 -15.39 -4.97
N PRO A 81 -6.27 -16.00 -4.45
CA PRO A 81 -5.84 -15.78 -3.06
C PRO A 81 -5.36 -14.36 -2.76
N LEU A 82 -4.95 -13.61 -3.78
CA LEU A 82 -4.51 -12.22 -3.59
C LEU A 82 -5.65 -11.19 -3.75
N ASP A 83 -6.86 -11.60 -4.12
CA ASP A 83 -7.97 -10.65 -4.28
C ASP A 83 -8.27 -9.93 -2.97
N GLY A 84 -8.13 -8.61 -2.97
CA GLY A 84 -8.33 -7.76 -1.79
C GLY A 84 -7.11 -7.64 -0.86
N VAL A 85 -6.01 -8.35 -1.13
CA VAL A 85 -4.79 -8.24 -0.33
C VAL A 85 -4.10 -6.91 -0.64
N PRO A 86 -3.86 -6.04 0.37
CA PRO A 86 -3.18 -4.77 0.16
C PRO A 86 -1.69 -4.94 -0.13
N PHE A 87 -1.14 -4.12 -1.04
CA PHE A 87 0.29 -4.11 -1.33
C PHE A 87 0.81 -2.69 -1.60
N THR A 88 2.12 -2.53 -1.51
CA THR A 88 2.84 -1.34 -1.94
C THR A 88 3.90 -1.72 -2.97
N VAL A 89 4.32 -0.75 -3.78
CA VAL A 89 5.45 -0.92 -4.71
C VAL A 89 6.46 0.21 -4.53
N LYS A 90 7.70 -0.08 -4.85
CA LYS A 90 8.76 0.93 -4.82
C LYS A 90 8.52 2.01 -5.88
N ASP A 91 8.95 3.24 -5.63
CA ASP A 91 8.75 4.37 -6.54
C ASP A 91 9.38 4.18 -7.94
N SER A 92 10.27 3.20 -8.10
CA SER A 92 10.80 2.81 -9.41
C SER A 92 9.81 2.03 -10.30
N PHE A 93 8.74 1.46 -9.74
CA PHE A 93 7.75 0.75 -10.54
C PHE A 93 6.75 1.72 -11.17
N LYS A 94 6.47 1.53 -12.46
CA LYS A 94 5.36 2.22 -13.12
C LYS A 94 4.04 1.76 -12.53
N VAL A 95 3.23 2.72 -12.14
CA VAL A 95 1.82 2.52 -11.78
C VAL A 95 1.03 3.55 -12.55
N LYS A 96 0.15 3.09 -13.43
CA LYS A 96 -0.65 3.96 -14.30
C LYS A 96 -1.33 5.07 -13.50
N GLY A 97 -1.12 6.31 -13.94
CA GLY A 97 -1.71 7.50 -13.31
C GLY A 97 -0.95 8.05 -12.09
N LEU A 98 0.07 7.34 -11.58
CA LEU A 98 0.90 7.81 -10.48
C LEU A 98 2.29 8.25 -10.97
N THR A 99 2.98 9.03 -10.14
CA THR A 99 4.37 9.42 -10.40
C THR A 99 5.29 8.20 -10.44
N VAL A 100 6.30 8.23 -11.29
CA VAL A 100 7.39 7.23 -11.34
C VAL A 100 8.73 7.96 -11.32
N ALA A 101 9.00 8.60 -10.17
CA ALA A 101 10.19 9.45 -10.04
C ALA A 101 11.48 8.67 -9.82
N SER A 102 11.43 7.39 -9.44
CA SER A 102 12.60 6.62 -8.99
C SER A 102 13.41 7.38 -7.94
N GLY A 103 12.74 8.09 -7.03
CA GLY A 103 13.35 8.95 -6.03
C GLY A 103 14.06 10.19 -6.58
N SER A 104 14.14 10.38 -7.90
CA SER A 104 14.90 11.46 -8.52
C SER A 104 14.06 12.73 -8.71
N PRO A 105 14.54 13.90 -8.27
CA PRO A 105 13.88 15.18 -8.54
C PRO A 105 13.71 15.47 -10.04
N ALA A 106 14.59 14.93 -10.89
CA ALA A 106 14.50 15.10 -12.36
C ALA A 106 13.21 14.50 -12.93
N PHE A 107 12.66 13.47 -12.29
CA PHE A 107 11.45 12.77 -12.72
C PHE A 107 10.23 13.04 -11.83
N ALA A 108 10.29 14.05 -10.96
CA ALA A 108 9.22 14.37 -10.01
C ALA A 108 7.83 14.55 -10.63
N ARG A 109 7.77 14.90 -11.93
CA ARG A 109 6.52 15.12 -12.68
C ARG A 109 6.23 14.03 -13.72
N LEU A 110 7.04 12.98 -13.77
CA LEU A 110 6.82 11.87 -14.70
C LEU A 110 5.67 11.01 -14.20
N ILE A 111 4.56 11.04 -14.93
CA ILE A 111 3.39 10.20 -14.64
C ILE A 111 3.44 8.97 -15.54
N ALA A 112 3.26 7.79 -14.96
CA ALA A 112 3.24 6.55 -15.70
C ALA A 112 1.94 6.43 -16.53
N ASP A 113 2.09 6.05 -17.79
CA ASP A 113 1.00 5.79 -18.76
C ASP A 113 0.45 4.36 -18.67
N SER A 114 1.20 3.47 -18.04
CA SER A 114 0.92 2.03 -17.93
C SER A 114 1.48 1.48 -16.62
N ASP A 115 1.00 0.31 -16.22
CA ASP A 115 1.57 -0.43 -15.10
C ASP A 115 2.85 -1.16 -15.54
N ALA A 116 3.78 -1.35 -14.62
CA ALA A 116 4.86 -2.32 -14.77
C ALA A 116 4.26 -3.75 -14.77
N ALA A 117 4.89 -4.70 -15.47
CA ALA A 117 4.38 -6.06 -15.60
C ALA A 117 4.02 -6.72 -14.25
N THR A 118 4.86 -6.54 -13.24
CA THR A 118 4.60 -7.05 -11.88
C THR A 118 3.36 -6.40 -11.25
N VAL A 119 3.17 -5.09 -11.42
CA VAL A 119 2.00 -4.37 -10.90
C VAL A 119 0.73 -4.85 -11.60
N GLU A 120 0.80 -5.00 -12.92
CA GLU A 120 -0.32 -5.53 -13.71
C GLU A 120 -0.71 -6.95 -13.28
N GLN A 121 0.27 -7.83 -13.03
CA GLN A 121 0.01 -9.19 -12.55
C GLN A 121 -0.68 -9.19 -11.18
N LEU A 122 -0.21 -8.36 -10.22
CA LEU A 122 -0.83 -8.24 -8.91
C LEU A 122 -2.25 -7.69 -9.00
N ARG A 123 -2.48 -6.66 -9.82
CA ARG A 123 -3.82 -6.10 -10.05
C ARG A 123 -4.76 -7.11 -10.73
N ARG A 124 -4.28 -7.90 -11.68
CA ARG A 124 -5.06 -8.99 -12.30
C ARG A 124 -5.43 -10.08 -11.32
N ALA A 125 -4.58 -10.33 -10.32
CA ALA A 125 -4.88 -11.24 -9.21
C ALA A 125 -5.81 -10.62 -8.15
N GLY A 126 -6.23 -9.36 -8.34
CA GLY A 126 -7.14 -8.64 -7.46
C GLY A 126 -6.50 -7.95 -6.27
N ALA A 127 -5.17 -7.95 -6.16
CA ALA A 127 -4.49 -7.25 -5.07
C ALA A 127 -4.70 -5.73 -5.16
N VAL A 128 -4.81 -5.06 -4.02
CA VAL A 128 -5.15 -3.64 -3.91
C VAL A 128 -3.89 -2.82 -3.63
N LEU A 129 -3.53 -1.93 -4.55
CA LEU A 129 -2.39 -1.05 -4.35
C LEU A 129 -2.74 0.06 -3.34
N ILE A 130 -1.98 0.16 -2.24
CA ILE A 130 -2.10 1.28 -1.28
C ILE A 130 -1.32 2.50 -1.74
N GLY A 131 -0.10 2.28 -2.26
CA GLY A 131 0.77 3.38 -2.66
C GLY A 131 2.16 2.94 -3.05
N LYS A 132 3.05 3.93 -3.19
CA LYS A 132 4.44 3.72 -3.59
C LYS A 132 5.38 4.07 -2.44
N THR A 133 6.37 3.20 -2.22
CA THR A 133 7.36 3.39 -1.16
C THR A 133 8.51 4.27 -1.61
N ASN A 134 9.08 4.99 -0.64
CA ASN A 134 10.19 5.90 -0.82
C ASN A 134 11.48 5.16 -1.26
N MET A 135 12.35 5.88 -1.93
CA MET A 135 13.66 5.38 -2.33
C MET A 135 14.65 6.54 -2.58
N PRO A 136 15.96 6.31 -2.43
CA PRO A 136 16.96 7.28 -2.84
C PRO A 136 16.97 7.44 -4.38
N PRO A 137 17.48 8.57 -4.91
CA PRO A 137 17.51 8.81 -6.35
C PRO A 137 18.18 7.66 -7.12
N MET A 138 17.41 7.07 -8.06
CA MET A 138 17.85 5.98 -8.94
C MET A 138 18.41 4.75 -8.21
N ALA A 139 18.10 4.59 -6.92
CA ALA A 139 18.72 3.58 -6.03
C ALA A 139 20.25 3.64 -5.98
N ALA A 140 20.84 4.78 -6.32
CA ALA A 140 22.29 4.96 -6.34
C ALA A 140 22.83 5.30 -4.95
N GLY A 141 23.67 4.45 -4.42
CA GLY A 141 24.63 4.67 -3.33
C GLY A 141 24.13 5.34 -2.06
N GLY A 142 23.72 4.56 -1.07
CA GLY A 142 23.44 5.02 0.29
C GLY A 142 22.17 5.81 0.47
N VAL A 143 22.00 6.36 1.68
CA VAL A 143 20.81 7.16 2.03
C VAL A 143 21.00 8.58 1.51
N GLN A 144 20.23 8.95 0.51
CA GLN A 144 20.22 10.29 -0.07
C GLN A 144 18.79 10.86 -0.03
N PRO A 145 18.62 12.17 0.19
CA PRO A 145 17.31 12.80 0.07
C PRO A 145 16.88 12.73 -1.40
N GLY A 146 15.87 11.91 -1.66
CA GLY A 146 15.20 11.90 -2.96
C GLY A 146 14.17 13.02 -3.08
N VAL A 147 13.36 12.95 -4.14
CA VAL A 147 12.25 13.89 -4.38
C VAL A 147 11.28 13.99 -3.20
N TYR A 148 11.19 12.95 -2.39
CA TYR A 148 10.29 12.89 -1.22
C TYR A 148 11.01 13.12 0.12
N GLY A 149 12.32 13.37 0.11
CA GLY A 149 13.12 13.44 1.33
C GLY A 149 13.52 12.06 1.88
N TYR A 150 14.05 12.04 3.09
CA TYR A 150 14.54 10.83 3.74
C TYR A 150 13.41 9.95 4.26
N ALA A 151 13.53 8.63 4.11
CA ALA A 151 12.80 7.67 4.91
C ALA A 151 13.56 7.40 6.22
N ARG A 152 12.82 7.21 7.32
CA ARG A 152 13.38 7.01 8.66
C ARG A 152 13.17 5.57 9.13
N SER A 153 14.06 5.13 10.01
CA SER A 153 13.95 3.80 10.63
C SER A 153 12.72 3.73 11.55
N PRO A 154 11.87 2.71 11.44
CA PRO A 154 10.77 2.51 12.38
C PRO A 154 11.22 2.09 13.78
N TYR A 155 12.45 1.58 13.91
CA TYR A 155 13.00 1.11 15.17
C TYR A 155 13.63 2.23 16.01
N HIS A 156 14.19 3.25 15.35
CA HIS A 156 14.85 4.36 16.04
C HIS A 156 14.79 5.65 15.22
N PRO A 157 14.08 6.69 15.70
CA PRO A 157 13.79 7.90 14.90
C PRO A 157 15.03 8.74 14.53
N ALA A 158 16.15 8.58 15.24
CA ALA A 158 17.39 9.27 14.91
C ALA A 158 18.15 8.65 13.72
N TYR A 159 17.77 7.44 13.28
CA TYR A 159 18.42 6.76 12.16
C TYR A 159 17.57 6.83 10.90
N LEU A 160 18.24 6.87 9.77
CA LEU A 160 17.64 6.71 8.45
C LEU A 160 17.58 5.23 8.08
N THR A 161 16.74 4.90 7.10
CA THR A 161 16.80 3.58 6.46
C THR A 161 18.05 3.52 5.61
N ALA A 162 18.94 2.57 5.86
CA ALA A 162 20.16 2.37 5.08
C ALA A 162 19.86 1.83 3.69
#